data_394bdcee9bfc42aa033b1f9d2a1ac785
#
_entry.id   394bdcee9bfc42aa033b1f9d2a1ac785
#
_cell.length_a   1.000
_cell.length_b   1.000
_cell.length_c   1.000
_cell.angle_alpha   90.00
_cell.angle_beta   90.00
_cell.angle_gamma   90.00
#
_symmetry.space_group_name_H-M   'P 1'
#
loop_
_entity.id
_entity.type
_entity.pdbx_description
1 polymer ?
#
loop_
_entity_poly.entity_id
_entity_poly.type
_entity_poly.pdbx_seq_one_letter_code
_entity_poly.pdbx_strand_id
1 'polypeptide(L)'
;MLFTKEEYKQRLKKVQNMMQEKGIELLISHDTNNMNYLTGYDAWSFYYAQCAIVHVNAEEPLCFVRAQDAGGAYIKTYLKNENVIVYDENYIHTWPKHPYDYLVEIIKERKWDKLSIGLEMDAHYFTAFCYEKIKQGLPNAKIKDSERLVNWARLVKSDTEIGYMKSAAIISQKGMKTAMEVINPGVRQCDAVGEIQKTLFYGTPEFGGEYSSIATLLPTGKGTSASHLTATQDKFVTGEATIIELSGVHNRYHAPMARTVLLGKPDQVKIDTMNKTIEALQAGIDQTKPGNTADDVAQAFWKVLDKYGIEKKSRTGYSIGIGYPPDWGEHTLNIYKGDKTVLEKNVCFHMIAVMQFGDWGVEASEAIRVTDTGNELFCDFSKELHIKS
;
A
#
# COMPACT_ATOMS: atom_id res chain seq x y z
N MET A 1 -11.65 5.28 -17.49
CA MET A 1 -12.05 4.62 -16.22
C MET A 1 -11.25 3.35 -16.07
N LEU A 2 -10.73 3.08 -14.89
CA LEU A 2 -9.95 1.86 -14.57
C LEU A 2 -10.84 0.62 -14.44
N PHE A 3 -12.07 0.81 -14.02
CA PHE A 3 -13.06 -0.25 -13.81
C PHE A 3 -14.38 0.10 -14.47
N THR A 4 -15.23 -0.90 -14.65
CA THR A 4 -16.61 -0.69 -15.13
C THR A 4 -17.42 0.05 -14.06
N LYS A 5 -18.47 0.76 -14.50
CA LYS A 5 -19.44 1.37 -13.54
C LYS A 5 -20.08 0.33 -12.63
N GLU A 6 -20.29 -0.87 -13.14
CA GLU A 6 -20.88 -1.97 -12.37
C GLU A 6 -19.94 -2.41 -11.23
N GLU A 7 -18.65 -2.50 -11.48
CA GLU A 7 -17.67 -2.83 -10.43
C GLU A 7 -17.62 -1.74 -9.35
N TYR A 8 -17.66 -0.46 -9.71
CA TYR A 8 -17.77 0.62 -8.72
C TYR A 8 -19.04 0.54 -7.88
N LYS A 9 -20.19 0.18 -8.48
CA LYS A 9 -21.43 -0.04 -7.74
C LYS A 9 -21.33 -1.23 -6.77
N GLN A 10 -20.70 -2.32 -7.18
CA GLN A 10 -20.46 -3.47 -6.29
C GLN A 10 -19.58 -3.10 -5.11
N ARG A 11 -18.50 -2.32 -5.33
CA ARG A 11 -17.63 -1.79 -4.28
C ARG A 11 -18.40 -0.89 -3.31
N LEU A 12 -19.18 0.05 -3.84
CA LEU A 12 -20.04 0.91 -3.04
C LEU A 12 -21.01 0.09 -2.19
N LYS A 13 -21.69 -0.90 -2.80
CA LYS A 13 -22.64 -1.77 -2.08
C LYS A 13 -21.97 -2.56 -0.97
N LYS A 14 -20.76 -3.09 -1.21
CA LYS A 14 -19.96 -3.78 -0.20
C LYS A 14 -19.68 -2.87 0.99
N VAL A 15 -19.22 -1.65 0.74
CA VAL A 15 -18.96 -0.65 1.78
C VAL A 15 -20.23 -0.27 2.53
N GLN A 16 -21.35 -0.05 1.84
CA GLN A 16 -22.64 0.27 2.46
C GLN A 16 -23.15 -0.85 3.37
N ASN A 17 -22.98 -2.12 2.99
CA ASN A 17 -23.36 -3.23 3.85
C ASN A 17 -22.52 -3.23 5.15
N MET A 18 -21.21 -3.04 5.06
CA MET A 18 -20.33 -2.92 6.23
C MET A 18 -20.66 -1.69 7.09
N MET A 19 -21.07 -0.58 6.46
CA MET A 19 -21.56 0.60 7.19
C MET A 19 -22.82 0.27 8.00
N GLN A 20 -23.77 -0.47 7.41
CA GLN A 20 -25.01 -0.92 8.10
C GLN A 20 -24.69 -1.78 9.31
N GLU A 21 -23.80 -2.77 9.16
CA GLU A 21 -23.35 -3.66 10.25
C GLU A 21 -22.73 -2.86 11.42
N LYS A 22 -22.00 -1.80 11.11
CA LYS A 22 -21.36 -0.91 12.10
C LYS A 22 -22.28 0.23 12.57
N GLY A 23 -23.50 0.35 12.05
CA GLY A 23 -24.42 1.45 12.36
C GLY A 23 -23.84 2.82 11.97
N ILE A 24 -23.19 2.91 10.81
CA ILE A 24 -22.73 4.14 10.17
C ILE A 24 -23.70 4.52 9.07
N GLU A 25 -24.24 5.73 9.13
CA GLU A 25 -25.21 6.24 8.15
C GLU A 25 -24.53 7.12 7.09
N LEU A 26 -23.45 7.79 7.48
CA LEU A 26 -22.61 8.60 6.60
C LEU A 26 -21.14 8.27 6.87
N LEU A 27 -20.38 7.91 5.84
CA LEU A 27 -18.95 7.68 5.92
C LEU A 27 -18.21 8.82 5.22
N ILE A 28 -17.24 9.41 5.89
CA ILE A 28 -16.31 10.37 5.29
C ILE A 28 -14.95 9.70 5.23
N SER A 29 -14.57 9.28 4.03
CA SER A 29 -13.38 8.49 3.76
C SER A 29 -12.27 9.42 3.24
N HIS A 30 -11.19 9.53 4.02
CA HIS A 30 -10.09 10.48 3.79
C HIS A 30 -8.85 9.83 3.18
N ASP A 31 -8.70 8.52 3.35
CA ASP A 31 -7.58 7.78 2.78
C ASP A 31 -7.65 7.85 1.26
N THR A 32 -6.56 8.30 0.63
CA THR A 32 -6.48 8.47 -0.83
C THR A 32 -6.74 7.16 -1.58
N ASN A 33 -6.27 6.03 -1.02
CA ASN A 33 -6.51 4.70 -1.58
C ASN A 33 -8.01 4.36 -1.58
N ASN A 34 -8.70 4.69 -0.48
CA ASN A 34 -10.13 4.47 -0.32
C ASN A 34 -10.95 5.39 -1.22
N MET A 35 -10.52 6.65 -1.36
CA MET A 35 -11.14 7.60 -2.28
C MET A 35 -11.04 7.12 -3.74
N ASN A 36 -9.87 6.61 -4.17
CA ASN A 36 -9.72 5.97 -5.47
C ASN A 36 -10.62 4.75 -5.62
N TYR A 37 -10.64 3.86 -4.64
CA TYR A 37 -11.48 2.65 -4.66
C TYR A 37 -12.96 2.95 -4.83
N LEU A 38 -13.46 3.99 -4.14
CA LEU A 38 -14.86 4.38 -4.12
C LEU A 38 -15.28 5.20 -5.34
N THR A 39 -14.39 6.04 -5.90
CA THR A 39 -14.76 7.05 -6.91
C THR A 39 -14.01 6.91 -8.22
N GLY A 40 -12.85 6.25 -8.22
CA GLY A 40 -11.91 6.23 -9.34
C GLY A 40 -11.03 7.51 -9.40
N TYR A 41 -11.13 8.42 -8.43
CA TYR A 41 -10.32 9.62 -8.41
C TYR A 41 -8.84 9.29 -8.24
N ASP A 42 -8.03 9.73 -9.19
CA ASP A 42 -6.58 9.53 -9.22
C ASP A 42 -5.89 10.82 -9.66
N ALA A 43 -5.40 11.60 -8.69
CA ALA A 43 -4.63 12.82 -8.90
C ALA A 43 -3.64 13.03 -7.75
N TRP A 44 -2.60 13.83 -8.01
CA TRP A 44 -1.61 14.21 -7.00
C TRP A 44 -2.10 15.44 -6.21
N SER A 45 -3.28 15.31 -5.57
CA SER A 45 -3.93 16.40 -4.81
C SER A 45 -4.13 16.05 -3.33
N PHE A 46 -3.74 14.85 -2.91
CA PHE A 46 -4.00 14.28 -1.58
C PHE A 46 -3.33 15.01 -0.41
N TYR A 47 -2.41 15.93 -0.68
CA TYR A 47 -1.82 16.82 0.33
C TYR A 47 -2.73 18.01 0.68
N TYR A 48 -3.84 18.21 -0.03
CA TYR A 48 -4.93 19.09 0.35
C TYR A 48 -6.12 18.29 0.91
N ALA A 49 -7.01 18.98 1.63
CA ALA A 49 -8.22 18.37 2.17
C ALA A 49 -9.12 17.84 1.04
N GLN A 50 -9.33 16.55 0.99
CA GLN A 50 -10.21 15.86 0.05
C GLN A 50 -10.79 14.61 0.71
N CYS A 51 -11.95 14.14 0.26
CA CYS A 51 -12.54 12.90 0.75
C CYS A 51 -13.61 12.37 -0.21
N ALA A 52 -13.90 11.08 -0.09
CA ALA A 52 -15.13 10.49 -0.59
C ALA A 52 -16.17 10.49 0.53
N ILE A 53 -17.42 10.83 0.22
CA ILE A 53 -18.53 10.84 1.18
C ILE A 53 -19.56 9.82 0.71
N VAL A 54 -19.82 8.82 1.55
CA VAL A 54 -20.75 7.74 1.27
C VAL A 54 -21.94 7.81 2.22
N HIS A 55 -23.11 8.10 1.70
CA HIS A 55 -24.35 7.90 2.44
C HIS A 55 -24.82 6.46 2.26
N VAL A 56 -25.30 5.82 3.35
CA VAL A 56 -25.63 4.38 3.38
C VAL A 56 -26.67 3.95 2.33
N ASN A 57 -27.48 4.86 1.82
CA ASN A 57 -28.52 4.62 0.80
C ASN A 57 -28.24 5.34 -0.53
N ALA A 58 -27.05 5.93 -0.73
CA ALA A 58 -26.74 6.63 -1.98
C ALA A 58 -26.47 5.66 -3.13
N GLU A 59 -26.82 6.06 -4.35
CA GLU A 59 -26.49 5.33 -5.59
C GLU A 59 -25.03 5.57 -6.03
N GLU A 60 -24.45 6.71 -5.65
CA GLU A 60 -23.07 7.12 -5.93
C GLU A 60 -22.49 7.84 -4.69
N PRO A 61 -21.19 7.75 -4.42
CA PRO A 61 -20.56 8.59 -3.43
C PRO A 61 -20.42 10.03 -3.92
N LEU A 62 -20.14 10.97 -3.01
CA LEU A 62 -19.67 12.31 -3.39
C LEU A 62 -18.14 12.32 -3.36
N CYS A 63 -17.56 13.11 -4.24
CA CYS A 63 -16.12 13.36 -4.33
C CYS A 63 -15.87 14.83 -3.95
N PHE A 64 -15.32 15.06 -2.77
CA PHE A 64 -15.03 16.41 -2.25
C PHE A 64 -13.59 16.77 -2.58
N VAL A 65 -13.40 17.83 -3.38
CA VAL A 65 -12.09 18.24 -3.91
C VAL A 65 -11.96 19.78 -3.98
N ARG A 66 -10.73 20.23 -4.05
CA ARG A 66 -10.36 21.64 -4.27
C ARG A 66 -10.75 22.10 -5.68
N ALA A 67 -11.08 23.40 -5.85
CA ALA A 67 -11.45 23.98 -7.15
C ALA A 67 -10.39 23.75 -8.23
N GLN A 68 -9.12 23.90 -7.91
CA GLN A 68 -8.01 23.65 -8.84
C GLN A 68 -7.96 22.19 -9.32
N ASP A 69 -8.42 21.24 -8.52
CA ASP A 69 -8.34 19.80 -8.79
C ASP A 69 -9.64 19.23 -9.38
N ALA A 70 -10.71 20.04 -9.44
CA ALA A 70 -12.04 19.61 -9.90
C ALA A 70 -12.02 19.04 -11.33
N GLY A 71 -11.22 19.63 -12.23
CA GLY A 71 -11.04 19.13 -13.59
C GLY A 71 -10.56 17.68 -13.63
N GLY A 72 -9.64 17.31 -12.71
CA GLY A 72 -9.18 15.93 -12.54
C GLY A 72 -10.31 15.00 -12.08
N ALA A 73 -11.15 15.44 -11.15
CA ALA A 73 -12.28 14.66 -10.67
C ALA A 73 -13.32 14.39 -11.78
N TYR A 74 -13.64 15.38 -12.60
CA TYR A 74 -14.56 15.20 -13.74
C TYR A 74 -14.03 14.25 -14.82
N ILE A 75 -12.69 14.17 -15.00
CA ILE A 75 -12.07 13.32 -16.03
C ILE A 75 -11.88 11.87 -15.51
N LYS A 76 -11.49 11.71 -14.24
CA LYS A 76 -11.04 10.42 -13.72
C LYS A 76 -12.13 9.61 -13.06
N THR A 77 -13.14 10.24 -12.44
CA THR A 77 -14.20 9.51 -11.71
C THR A 77 -15.28 8.97 -12.65
N TYR A 78 -16.03 7.98 -12.16
CA TYR A 78 -17.23 7.48 -12.84
C TYR A 78 -18.50 8.28 -12.48
N LEU A 79 -18.37 9.22 -11.55
CA LEU A 79 -19.46 9.96 -10.93
C LEU A 79 -20.15 10.92 -11.91
N LYS A 80 -21.40 11.21 -11.65
CA LYS A 80 -22.05 12.36 -12.24
C LYS A 80 -21.39 13.65 -11.74
N ASN A 81 -21.32 14.68 -12.60
CA ASN A 81 -20.67 15.94 -12.25
C ASN A 81 -21.26 16.59 -10.99
N GLU A 82 -22.57 16.45 -10.74
CA GLU A 82 -23.27 16.94 -9.55
C GLU A 82 -22.80 16.29 -8.23
N ASN A 83 -22.14 15.13 -8.32
CA ASN A 83 -21.55 14.41 -7.18
C ASN A 83 -20.09 14.79 -6.93
N VAL A 84 -19.51 15.66 -7.76
CA VAL A 84 -18.20 16.27 -7.51
C VAL A 84 -18.44 17.58 -6.76
N ILE A 85 -18.12 17.61 -5.48
CA ILE A 85 -18.30 18.75 -4.60
C ILE A 85 -17.00 19.54 -4.56
N VAL A 86 -17.06 20.78 -5.05
CA VAL A 86 -15.88 21.62 -5.25
C VAL A 86 -15.86 22.76 -4.23
N TYR A 87 -14.81 22.82 -3.40
CA TYR A 87 -14.63 23.97 -2.50
C TYR A 87 -13.69 25.02 -3.11
N ASP A 88 -13.97 26.26 -2.78
CA ASP A 88 -13.28 27.46 -3.32
C ASP A 88 -11.85 27.62 -2.78
N GLU A 89 -10.98 28.25 -3.56
CA GLU A 89 -9.59 28.55 -3.18
C GLU A 89 -9.46 29.44 -1.93
N ASN A 90 -10.50 30.18 -1.58
CA ASN A 90 -10.50 31.02 -0.37
C ASN A 90 -10.48 30.24 0.94
N TYR A 91 -10.59 28.91 0.90
CA TYR A 91 -10.40 28.02 2.05
C TYR A 91 -8.95 27.55 2.22
N ILE A 92 -8.06 27.85 1.23
CA ILE A 92 -6.69 27.39 1.24
C ILE A 92 -5.78 28.41 1.93
N HIS A 93 -5.05 27.95 2.97
CA HIS A 93 -4.13 28.76 3.76
C HIS A 93 -4.73 30.06 4.31
N THR A 94 -6.03 30.08 4.57
CA THR A 94 -6.78 31.28 5.00
C THR A 94 -7.35 31.07 6.40
N TRP A 95 -6.45 31.09 7.40
CA TRP A 95 -6.87 30.97 8.80
C TRP A 95 -7.88 32.06 9.21
N PRO A 96 -8.98 31.72 9.97
CA PRO A 96 -9.31 30.39 10.52
C PRO A 96 -10.17 29.52 9.59
N LYS A 97 -10.39 29.89 8.34
CA LYS A 97 -11.14 29.09 7.38
C LYS A 97 -10.41 27.78 7.05
N HIS A 98 -11.20 26.74 6.81
CA HIS A 98 -10.70 25.43 6.42
C HIS A 98 -11.69 24.78 5.43
N PRO A 99 -11.23 23.97 4.47
CA PRO A 99 -12.13 23.26 3.53
C PRO A 99 -13.26 22.47 4.21
N TYR A 100 -13.02 21.95 5.42
CA TYR A 100 -14.04 21.23 6.17
C TYR A 100 -15.12 22.13 6.77
N ASP A 101 -14.96 23.44 6.81
CA ASP A 101 -16.08 24.35 7.11
C ASP A 101 -17.13 24.24 5.99
N TYR A 102 -16.69 24.22 4.72
CA TYR A 102 -17.57 24.01 3.57
C TYR A 102 -18.15 22.59 3.52
N LEU A 103 -17.36 21.57 3.86
CA LEU A 103 -17.87 20.19 3.98
C LEU A 103 -19.05 20.12 4.98
N VAL A 104 -18.92 20.79 6.13
CA VAL A 104 -19.97 20.89 7.15
C VAL A 104 -21.23 21.56 6.60
N GLU A 105 -21.09 22.62 5.80
CA GLU A 105 -22.22 23.29 5.13
C GLU A 105 -22.96 22.30 4.21
N ILE A 106 -22.25 21.58 3.35
CA ILE A 106 -22.84 20.55 2.47
C ILE A 106 -23.57 19.46 3.24
N ILE A 107 -23.01 19.00 4.36
CA ILE A 107 -23.64 17.97 5.21
C ILE A 107 -24.95 18.53 5.81
N LYS A 108 -24.97 19.78 6.26
CA LYS A 108 -26.18 20.44 6.79
C LYS A 108 -27.24 20.67 5.72
N GLU A 109 -26.88 21.16 4.54
CA GLU A 109 -27.80 21.38 3.42
C GLU A 109 -28.49 20.09 3.01
N ARG A 110 -27.77 18.96 3.07
CA ARG A 110 -28.32 17.61 2.78
C ARG A 110 -29.09 17.01 3.97
N LYS A 111 -29.17 17.71 5.10
CA LYS A 111 -29.84 17.24 6.33
C LYS A 111 -29.20 15.98 6.93
N TRP A 112 -27.89 15.85 6.79
CA TRP A 112 -27.10 14.71 7.30
C TRP A 112 -26.41 15.03 8.64
N ASP A 113 -26.64 16.21 9.19
CA ASP A 113 -26.01 16.77 10.41
C ASP A 113 -26.40 16.08 11.73
N LYS A 114 -27.35 15.10 11.66
CA LYS A 114 -27.81 14.30 12.82
C LYS A 114 -27.48 12.82 12.69
N LEU A 115 -26.85 12.41 11.59
CA LEU A 115 -26.55 11.01 11.29
C LEU A 115 -25.40 10.49 12.18
N SER A 116 -25.28 9.15 12.21
CA SER A 116 -24.10 8.47 12.71
C SER A 116 -23.01 8.54 11.64
N ILE A 117 -21.97 9.35 11.91
CA ILE A 117 -20.90 9.63 10.95
C ILE A 117 -19.66 8.83 11.32
N GLY A 118 -19.21 7.97 10.40
CA GLY A 118 -17.92 7.30 10.47
C GLY A 118 -16.82 8.14 9.83
N LEU A 119 -15.70 8.29 10.53
CA LEU A 119 -14.50 8.96 10.04
C LEU A 119 -13.33 7.96 10.00
N GLU A 120 -12.45 8.09 9.02
CA GLU A 120 -11.18 7.37 8.99
C GLU A 120 -10.16 8.13 9.86
N MET A 121 -10.27 7.96 11.19
CA MET A 121 -9.51 8.77 12.16
C MET A 121 -7.99 8.53 12.11
N ASP A 122 -7.56 7.40 11.54
CA ASP A 122 -6.15 7.01 11.41
C ASP A 122 -5.65 7.07 9.94
N ALA A 123 -6.29 7.88 9.09
CA ALA A 123 -5.82 8.13 7.73
C ALA A 123 -4.70 9.20 7.71
N HIS A 124 -3.68 8.98 6.87
CA HIS A 124 -2.47 9.82 6.83
C HIS A 124 -2.73 11.31 6.60
N TYR A 125 -3.72 11.65 5.78
CA TYR A 125 -4.01 13.04 5.40
C TYR A 125 -5.19 13.65 6.15
N PHE A 126 -5.76 12.92 7.11
CA PHE A 126 -6.80 13.42 8.01
C PHE A 126 -6.18 14.03 9.27
N THR A 127 -6.12 15.35 9.32
CA THR A 127 -5.47 16.05 10.44
C THR A 127 -6.41 16.22 11.63
N ALA A 128 -5.84 16.42 12.81
CA ALA A 128 -6.62 16.77 14.01
C ALA A 128 -7.49 18.02 13.77
N PHE A 129 -7.04 18.97 12.95
CA PHE A 129 -7.80 20.17 12.64
C PHE A 129 -9.03 19.84 11.77
N CYS A 130 -8.91 18.91 10.83
CA CYS A 130 -10.07 18.40 10.08
C CYS A 130 -11.13 17.81 11.02
N TYR A 131 -10.71 16.99 11.98
CA TYR A 131 -11.60 16.42 12.99
C TYR A 131 -12.31 17.48 13.83
N GLU A 132 -11.56 18.47 14.35
CA GLU A 132 -12.14 19.55 15.15
C GLU A 132 -13.17 20.37 14.35
N LYS A 133 -12.92 20.66 13.08
CA LYS A 133 -13.87 21.37 12.21
C LYS A 133 -15.19 20.59 12.04
N ILE A 134 -15.10 19.28 11.78
CA ILE A 134 -16.28 18.41 11.68
C ILE A 134 -17.03 18.39 13.00
N LYS A 135 -16.33 18.15 14.12
CA LYS A 135 -16.92 18.02 15.45
C LYS A 135 -17.62 19.31 15.89
N GLN A 136 -16.98 20.46 15.72
CA GLN A 136 -17.55 21.77 16.06
C GLN A 136 -18.72 22.12 15.13
N GLY A 137 -18.60 21.81 13.85
CA GLY A 137 -19.61 22.13 12.86
C GLY A 137 -20.87 21.26 12.92
N LEU A 138 -20.75 20.01 13.42
CA LEU A 138 -21.83 19.02 13.48
C LEU A 138 -22.11 18.54 14.92
N PRO A 139 -22.52 19.43 15.84
CA PRO A 139 -22.66 19.11 17.27
C PRO A 139 -23.75 18.06 17.54
N ASN A 140 -24.68 17.83 16.62
CA ASN A 140 -25.77 16.88 16.76
C ASN A 140 -25.47 15.52 16.09
N ALA A 141 -24.37 15.37 15.37
CA ALA A 141 -23.96 14.11 14.75
C ALA A 141 -23.32 13.16 15.79
N LYS A 142 -23.52 11.86 15.58
CA LYS A 142 -22.83 10.83 16.35
C LYS A 142 -21.54 10.45 15.61
N ILE A 143 -20.44 11.13 15.92
CA ILE A 143 -19.15 10.90 15.28
C ILE A 143 -18.45 9.70 15.94
N LYS A 144 -17.93 8.77 15.10
CA LYS A 144 -17.14 7.63 15.54
C LYS A 144 -16.05 7.28 14.53
N ASP A 145 -15.05 6.52 14.98
CA ASP A 145 -14.07 5.91 14.08
C ASP A 145 -14.76 4.86 13.19
N SER A 146 -14.46 4.86 11.91
CA SER A 146 -14.90 3.83 10.97
C SER A 146 -14.13 2.52 11.07
N GLU A 147 -13.06 2.47 11.86
CA GLU A 147 -12.19 1.30 12.05
C GLU A 147 -11.64 0.75 10.72
N ARG A 148 -11.17 1.66 9.87
CA ARG A 148 -10.62 1.32 8.54
C ARG A 148 -11.58 0.51 7.64
N LEU A 149 -12.89 0.80 7.71
CA LEU A 149 -13.96 0.05 7.05
C LEU A 149 -13.67 -0.17 5.56
N VAL A 150 -13.29 0.86 4.82
CA VAL A 150 -13.02 0.74 3.38
C VAL A 150 -11.74 -0.05 3.12
N ASN A 151 -10.73 0.08 3.97
CA ASN A 151 -9.51 -0.73 3.87
C ASN A 151 -9.87 -2.23 3.96
N TRP A 152 -10.70 -2.63 4.92
CA TRP A 152 -11.20 -4.00 5.05
C TRP A 152 -12.06 -4.43 3.85
N ALA A 153 -12.86 -3.52 3.29
CA ALA A 153 -13.61 -3.82 2.07
C ALA A 153 -12.69 -4.15 0.88
N ARG A 154 -11.49 -3.56 0.81
CA ARG A 154 -10.49 -3.80 -0.24
C ARG A 154 -9.63 -5.04 -0.03
N LEU A 155 -9.67 -5.69 1.13
CA LEU A 155 -8.80 -6.82 1.46
C LEU A 155 -8.88 -7.94 0.42
N VAL A 156 -10.09 -8.31 -0.01
CA VAL A 156 -10.33 -9.31 -1.05
C VAL A 156 -10.47 -8.60 -2.39
N LYS A 157 -9.56 -8.87 -3.33
CA LYS A 157 -9.46 -8.21 -4.64
C LYS A 157 -10.43 -8.83 -5.65
N SER A 158 -10.91 -8.00 -6.58
CA SER A 158 -11.57 -8.49 -7.79
C SER A 158 -10.56 -9.11 -8.77
N ASP A 159 -11.04 -9.86 -9.75
CA ASP A 159 -10.12 -10.41 -10.77
C ASP A 159 -9.50 -9.32 -11.64
N THR A 160 -10.16 -8.18 -11.83
CA THR A 160 -9.60 -6.99 -12.50
C THR A 160 -8.43 -6.41 -11.70
N GLU A 161 -8.60 -6.24 -10.38
CA GLU A 161 -7.55 -5.80 -9.47
C GLU A 161 -6.33 -6.74 -9.49
N ILE A 162 -6.57 -8.06 -9.49
CA ILE A 162 -5.52 -9.06 -9.64
C ILE A 162 -4.78 -8.91 -10.98
N GLY A 163 -5.49 -8.59 -12.05
CA GLY A 163 -4.89 -8.29 -13.36
C GLY A 163 -3.90 -7.13 -13.29
N TYR A 164 -4.27 -6.04 -12.61
CA TYR A 164 -3.38 -4.88 -12.41
C TYR A 164 -2.17 -5.22 -11.54
N MET A 165 -2.35 -6.00 -10.48
CA MET A 165 -1.23 -6.46 -9.64
C MET A 165 -0.26 -7.36 -10.43
N LYS A 166 -0.74 -8.21 -11.33
CA LYS A 166 0.12 -9.00 -12.25
C LYS A 166 0.92 -8.11 -13.19
N SER A 167 0.32 -7.08 -13.75
CA SER A 167 1.03 -6.08 -14.55
C SER A 167 2.09 -5.34 -13.73
N ALA A 168 1.75 -4.92 -12.52
CA ALA A 168 2.70 -4.30 -11.58
C ALA A 168 3.87 -5.22 -11.26
N ALA A 169 3.63 -6.53 -11.09
CA ALA A 169 4.66 -7.52 -10.81
C ALA A 169 5.66 -7.68 -11.97
N ILE A 170 5.19 -7.65 -13.21
CA ILE A 170 6.07 -7.65 -14.39
C ILE A 170 7.00 -6.42 -14.36
N ILE A 171 6.47 -5.24 -14.00
CA ILE A 171 7.26 -4.02 -13.86
C ILE A 171 8.27 -4.16 -12.70
N SER A 172 7.84 -4.71 -11.55
CA SER A 172 8.74 -4.96 -10.41
C SER A 172 9.92 -5.84 -10.78
N GLN A 173 9.68 -6.95 -11.50
CA GLN A 173 10.73 -7.87 -11.96
C GLN A 173 11.73 -7.17 -12.89
N LYS A 174 11.26 -6.32 -13.82
CA LYS A 174 12.13 -5.52 -14.68
C LYS A 174 12.96 -4.53 -13.89
N GLY A 175 12.37 -3.83 -12.93
CA GLY A 175 13.08 -2.92 -12.01
C GLY A 175 14.14 -3.64 -11.19
N MET A 176 13.81 -4.83 -10.66
CA MET A 176 14.76 -5.65 -9.90
C MET A 176 15.90 -6.16 -10.79
N LYS A 177 15.62 -6.59 -12.02
CA LYS A 177 16.66 -6.98 -12.98
C LYS A 177 17.61 -5.81 -13.27
N THR A 178 17.09 -4.62 -13.52
CA THR A 178 17.90 -3.40 -13.68
C THR A 178 18.74 -3.14 -12.43
N ALA A 179 18.17 -3.28 -11.22
CA ALA A 179 18.92 -3.10 -9.97
C ALA A 179 20.13 -4.07 -9.92
N MET A 180 19.93 -5.35 -10.26
CA MET A 180 21.02 -6.33 -10.32
C MET A 180 22.08 -5.97 -11.35
N GLU A 181 21.75 -5.30 -12.43
CA GLU A 181 22.68 -4.87 -13.48
C GLU A 181 23.50 -3.64 -13.06
N VAL A 182 22.85 -2.61 -12.47
CA VAL A 182 23.47 -1.29 -12.24
C VAL A 182 24.19 -1.17 -10.91
N ILE A 183 23.88 -1.99 -9.91
CA ILE A 183 24.57 -1.99 -8.62
C ILE A 183 25.95 -2.62 -8.81
N ASN A 184 27.00 -1.78 -8.88
CA ASN A 184 28.38 -2.20 -9.09
C ASN A 184 29.33 -1.37 -8.22
N PRO A 185 30.50 -1.91 -7.84
CA PRO A 185 31.50 -1.15 -7.09
C PRO A 185 31.87 0.15 -7.83
N GLY A 186 31.91 1.25 -7.08
CA GLY A 186 32.25 2.56 -7.59
C GLY A 186 31.11 3.36 -8.22
N VAL A 187 29.95 2.75 -8.52
CA VAL A 187 28.73 3.45 -8.94
C VAL A 187 28.10 4.14 -7.73
N ARG A 188 27.59 5.35 -7.90
CA ARG A 188 26.84 6.03 -6.83
C ARG A 188 25.44 5.41 -6.67
N GLN A 189 24.96 5.31 -5.44
CA GLN A 189 23.64 4.76 -5.14
C GLN A 189 22.53 5.54 -5.87
N CYS A 190 22.60 6.87 -5.89
CA CYS A 190 21.60 7.72 -6.58
C CYS A 190 21.57 7.49 -8.10
N ASP A 191 22.71 7.19 -8.74
CA ASP A 191 22.76 6.89 -10.18
C ASP A 191 22.06 5.54 -10.45
N ALA A 192 22.31 4.54 -9.62
CA ALA A 192 21.65 3.24 -9.73
C ALA A 192 20.12 3.36 -9.54
N VAL A 193 19.65 4.10 -8.53
CA VAL A 193 18.22 4.34 -8.32
C VAL A 193 17.61 5.12 -9.49
N GLY A 194 18.34 6.05 -10.10
CA GLY A 194 17.90 6.75 -11.31
C GLY A 194 17.53 5.79 -12.45
N GLU A 195 18.38 4.79 -12.73
CA GLU A 195 18.11 3.78 -13.77
C GLU A 195 16.99 2.81 -13.36
N ILE A 196 16.91 2.42 -12.08
CA ILE A 196 15.82 1.60 -11.55
C ILE A 196 14.48 2.33 -11.72
N GLN A 197 14.38 3.59 -11.28
CA GLN A 197 13.17 4.40 -11.42
C GLN A 197 12.75 4.60 -12.86
N LYS A 198 13.70 4.88 -13.75
CA LYS A 198 13.46 4.95 -15.19
C LYS A 198 12.82 3.66 -15.71
N THR A 199 13.35 2.50 -15.33
CA THR A 199 12.79 1.20 -15.74
C THR A 199 11.39 1.00 -15.18
N LEU A 200 11.15 1.35 -13.92
CA LEU A 200 9.84 1.25 -13.29
C LEU A 200 8.79 2.12 -13.98
N PHE A 201 9.16 3.35 -14.41
CA PHE A 201 8.25 4.23 -15.15
C PHE A 201 8.03 3.78 -16.61
N TYR A 202 9.05 3.28 -17.29
CA TYR A 202 8.89 2.76 -18.65
C TYR A 202 7.95 1.55 -18.73
N GLY A 203 7.94 0.72 -17.70
CA GLY A 203 7.10 -0.46 -17.69
C GLY A 203 7.42 -1.43 -18.83
N THR A 204 6.42 -1.78 -19.64
CA THR A 204 6.53 -2.67 -20.80
C THR A 204 6.04 -1.93 -22.07
N PRO A 205 6.23 -2.51 -23.28
CA PRO A 205 5.63 -1.95 -24.50
C PRO A 205 4.09 -1.90 -24.46
N GLU A 206 3.44 -2.81 -23.70
CA GLU A 206 1.99 -2.93 -23.63
C GLU A 206 1.38 -2.00 -22.58
N PHE A 207 2.12 -1.69 -21.52
CA PHE A 207 1.66 -0.79 -20.44
C PHE A 207 2.83 -0.11 -19.74
N GLY A 208 2.66 1.16 -19.47
CA GLY A 208 3.60 1.97 -18.68
C GLY A 208 3.51 1.67 -17.19
N GLY A 209 4.55 2.05 -16.46
CA GLY A 209 4.53 2.12 -15.00
C GLY A 209 4.12 3.50 -14.50
N GLU A 210 3.91 3.58 -13.20
CA GLU A 210 3.52 4.79 -12.48
C GLU A 210 4.43 5.02 -11.28
N TYR A 211 4.30 6.19 -10.63
CA TYR A 211 5.05 6.44 -9.39
C TYR A 211 4.63 5.47 -8.28
N SER A 212 5.60 4.97 -7.55
CA SER A 212 5.37 4.10 -6.38
C SER A 212 4.99 4.93 -5.15
N SER A 213 4.22 4.32 -4.25
CA SER A 213 3.86 4.92 -2.96
C SER A 213 5.06 5.09 -2.04
N ILE A 214 6.03 4.18 -2.12
CA ILE A 214 7.29 4.23 -1.39
C ILE A 214 8.41 4.37 -2.42
N ALA A 215 9.38 5.24 -2.15
CA ALA A 215 10.60 5.33 -2.94
C ALA A 215 11.35 3.99 -2.91
N THR A 216 12.15 3.70 -3.94
CA THR A 216 13.06 2.54 -3.90
C THR A 216 13.96 2.63 -2.68
N LEU A 217 13.80 1.67 -1.75
CA LEU A 217 14.64 1.57 -0.56
C LEU A 217 15.94 0.86 -0.95
N LEU A 218 17.07 1.40 -0.45
CA LEU A 218 18.39 0.93 -0.85
C LEU A 218 19.40 0.95 0.32
N PRO A 219 19.07 0.35 1.47
CA PRO A 219 20.04 0.24 2.54
C PRO A 219 21.30 -0.53 2.05
N THR A 220 22.48 0.09 2.23
CA THR A 220 23.76 -0.39 1.70
C THR A 220 24.81 -0.47 2.81
N GLY A 221 25.68 -1.47 2.76
CA GLY A 221 26.72 -1.70 3.76
C GLY A 221 26.14 -1.85 5.17
N LYS A 222 26.63 -1.05 6.11
CA LYS A 222 26.07 -1.01 7.49
C LYS A 222 24.60 -0.62 7.52
N GLY A 223 24.14 0.13 6.54
CA GLY A 223 22.72 0.50 6.41
C GLY A 223 21.79 -0.68 6.30
N THR A 224 22.24 -1.87 5.85
CA THR A 224 21.41 -3.07 5.78
C THR A 224 20.91 -3.58 7.14
N SER A 225 21.53 -3.13 8.23
CA SER A 225 21.04 -3.36 9.60
C SER A 225 19.84 -2.50 10.00
N ALA A 226 19.43 -1.56 9.15
CA ALA A 226 18.32 -0.64 9.38
C ALA A 226 17.32 -0.70 8.21
N SER A 227 16.01 -0.58 8.53
CA SER A 227 14.97 -0.54 7.52
C SER A 227 14.77 0.88 6.97
N HIS A 228 14.17 0.96 5.77
CA HIS A 228 13.64 2.18 5.16
C HIS A 228 14.69 3.26 4.79
N LEU A 229 15.96 2.87 4.65
CA LEU A 229 16.98 3.78 4.14
C LEU A 229 16.88 3.89 2.62
N THR A 230 17.02 5.11 2.12
CA THR A 230 17.02 5.41 0.68
C THR A 230 18.44 5.60 0.16
N ALA A 231 18.60 5.67 -1.15
CA ALA A 231 19.88 5.91 -1.81
C ALA A 231 20.50 7.26 -1.40
N THR A 232 21.82 7.25 -1.28
CA THR A 232 22.65 8.45 -1.05
C THR A 232 23.52 8.74 -2.27
N GLN A 233 24.40 9.75 -2.17
CA GLN A 233 25.44 9.98 -3.17
C GLN A 233 26.67 9.09 -2.99
N ASP A 234 26.69 8.24 -1.95
CA ASP A 234 27.83 7.34 -1.70
C ASP A 234 27.93 6.27 -2.78
N LYS A 235 29.14 5.76 -2.95
CA LYS A 235 29.42 4.70 -3.93
C LYS A 235 29.24 3.34 -3.30
N PHE A 236 28.79 2.37 -4.09
CA PHE A 236 28.83 0.97 -3.68
C PHE A 236 30.28 0.50 -3.51
N VAL A 237 30.53 -0.27 -2.47
CA VAL A 237 31.85 -0.77 -2.08
C VAL A 237 31.90 -2.29 -2.16
N THR A 238 33.03 -2.82 -2.68
CA THR A 238 33.28 -4.26 -2.70
C THR A 238 33.33 -4.82 -1.27
N GLY A 239 32.65 -5.93 -1.03
CA GLY A 239 32.50 -6.58 0.29
C GLY A 239 31.21 -6.20 1.01
N GLU A 240 30.48 -5.21 0.52
CA GLU A 240 29.23 -4.77 1.13
C GLU A 240 27.99 -5.39 0.46
N ALA A 241 26.96 -5.62 1.25
CA ALA A 241 25.64 -5.99 0.79
C ALA A 241 24.76 -4.75 0.58
N THR A 242 23.81 -4.85 -0.33
CA THR A 242 22.72 -3.87 -0.54
C THR A 242 21.41 -4.61 -0.57
N ILE A 243 20.44 -4.16 0.21
CA ILE A 243 19.04 -4.59 0.10
C ILE A 243 18.35 -3.66 -0.88
N ILE A 244 17.60 -4.20 -1.80
CA ILE A 244 16.76 -3.46 -2.74
C ILE A 244 15.32 -3.81 -2.45
N GLU A 245 14.50 -2.85 -2.05
CA GLU A 245 13.06 -3.02 -1.96
C GLU A 245 12.39 -2.00 -2.87
N LEU A 246 11.58 -2.50 -3.80
CA LEU A 246 10.91 -1.71 -4.83
C LEU A 246 9.55 -2.29 -5.19
N SER A 247 8.72 -1.49 -5.84
CA SER A 247 7.46 -1.94 -6.44
C SER A 247 7.26 -1.32 -7.81
N GLY A 248 6.94 -2.16 -8.79
CA GLY A 248 6.22 -1.71 -9.97
C GLY A 248 4.80 -1.30 -9.61
N VAL A 249 4.23 -0.38 -10.39
CA VAL A 249 2.87 0.12 -10.19
C VAL A 249 2.15 0.15 -11.53
N HIS A 250 0.92 -0.36 -11.53
CA HIS A 250 0.03 -0.25 -12.69
C HIS A 250 -1.39 0.04 -12.22
N ASN A 251 -1.98 1.14 -12.70
CA ASN A 251 -3.29 1.60 -12.26
C ASN A 251 -3.40 1.73 -10.73
N ARG A 252 -2.35 2.25 -10.10
CA ARG A 252 -2.15 2.41 -8.66
C ARG A 252 -1.99 1.11 -7.85
N TYR A 253 -2.09 -0.07 -8.48
CA TYR A 253 -1.84 -1.36 -7.81
C TYR A 253 -0.36 -1.67 -7.76
N HIS A 254 0.10 -2.17 -6.61
CA HIS A 254 1.49 -2.44 -6.29
C HIS A 254 1.76 -3.95 -6.22
N ALA A 255 2.97 -4.36 -6.59
CA ALA A 255 3.50 -5.69 -6.37
C ALA A 255 4.95 -5.59 -5.85
N PRO A 256 5.15 -5.25 -4.58
CA PRO A 256 6.46 -5.03 -4.00
C PRO A 256 7.29 -6.32 -3.92
N MET A 257 8.60 -6.17 -4.03
CA MET A 257 9.58 -7.24 -3.78
C MET A 257 10.88 -6.67 -3.24
N ALA A 258 11.56 -7.45 -2.41
CA ALA A 258 12.91 -7.14 -1.94
C ALA A 258 13.89 -8.28 -2.21
N ARG A 259 15.13 -7.89 -2.53
CA ARG A 259 16.26 -8.81 -2.76
C ARG A 259 17.55 -8.20 -2.18
N THR A 260 18.50 -9.08 -1.90
CA THR A 260 19.84 -8.65 -1.42
C THR A 260 20.90 -9.00 -2.43
N VAL A 261 21.76 -8.04 -2.75
CA VAL A 261 22.98 -8.19 -3.55
C VAL A 261 24.23 -8.01 -2.68
N LEU A 262 25.23 -8.87 -2.85
CA LEU A 262 26.56 -8.78 -2.24
C LEU A 262 27.59 -8.50 -3.34
N LEU A 263 28.36 -7.45 -3.18
CA LEU A 263 29.44 -7.11 -4.12
C LEU A 263 30.76 -7.75 -3.68
N GLY A 264 31.43 -8.46 -4.56
CA GLY A 264 32.75 -9.08 -4.33
C GLY A 264 32.67 -10.55 -3.94
N LYS A 265 33.57 -10.98 -3.05
CA LYS A 265 33.70 -12.40 -2.71
C LYS A 265 32.51 -12.90 -1.88
N PRO A 266 32.11 -14.17 -2.09
CA PRO A 266 31.10 -14.82 -1.25
C PRO A 266 31.46 -14.70 0.25
N ASP A 267 30.45 -14.35 1.05
CA ASP A 267 30.52 -14.35 2.51
C ASP A 267 29.62 -15.48 3.03
N GLN A 268 30.22 -16.53 3.56
CA GLN A 268 29.47 -17.74 3.95
C GLN A 268 28.44 -17.45 5.05
N VAL A 269 28.71 -16.53 5.97
CA VAL A 269 27.76 -16.16 7.04
C VAL A 269 26.51 -15.51 6.44
N LYS A 270 26.69 -14.62 5.47
CA LYS A 270 25.58 -13.96 4.78
C LYS A 270 24.79 -14.94 3.91
N ILE A 271 25.47 -15.85 3.21
CA ILE A 271 24.84 -16.93 2.40
C ILE A 271 23.99 -17.83 3.31
N ASP A 272 24.57 -18.34 4.41
CA ASP A 272 23.87 -19.22 5.32
C ASP A 272 22.67 -18.53 5.99
N THR A 273 22.82 -17.26 6.31
CA THR A 273 21.71 -16.46 6.87
C THR A 273 20.62 -16.26 5.83
N MET A 274 20.99 -15.96 4.58
CA MET A 274 19.99 -15.81 3.50
C MET A 274 19.25 -17.11 3.25
N ASN A 275 19.93 -18.27 3.25
CA ASN A 275 19.29 -19.58 3.12
C ASN A 275 18.26 -19.83 4.23
N LYS A 276 18.59 -19.51 5.50
CA LYS A 276 17.66 -19.61 6.62
C LYS A 276 16.49 -18.64 6.48
N THR A 277 16.75 -17.44 5.97
CA THR A 277 15.74 -16.42 5.69
C THR A 277 14.75 -16.92 4.63
N ILE A 278 15.26 -17.53 3.56
CA ILE A 278 14.45 -18.12 2.47
C ILE A 278 13.64 -19.32 2.98
N GLU A 279 14.24 -20.18 3.82
CA GLU A 279 13.52 -21.32 4.45
C GLU A 279 12.33 -20.81 5.29
N ALA A 280 12.53 -19.76 6.08
CA ALA A 280 11.45 -19.17 6.87
C ALA A 280 10.36 -18.54 5.98
N LEU A 281 10.77 -17.80 4.97
CA LEU A 281 9.84 -17.21 3.98
C LEU A 281 9.01 -18.31 3.29
N GLN A 282 9.66 -19.39 2.83
CA GLN A 282 8.99 -20.49 2.16
C GLN A 282 8.01 -21.21 3.08
N ALA A 283 8.38 -21.45 4.35
CA ALA A 283 7.49 -22.06 5.33
C ALA A 283 6.17 -21.25 5.52
N GLY A 284 6.26 -19.94 5.53
CA GLY A 284 5.07 -19.08 5.55
C GLY A 284 4.28 -19.14 4.24
N ILE A 285 4.96 -19.11 3.09
CA ILE A 285 4.32 -19.25 1.77
C ILE A 285 3.53 -20.57 1.69
N ASP A 286 4.08 -21.68 2.17
CA ASP A 286 3.43 -23.01 2.15
C ASP A 286 2.14 -23.04 2.99
N GLN A 287 2.02 -22.18 4.01
CA GLN A 287 0.80 -22.01 4.79
C GLN A 287 -0.18 -21.00 4.21
N THR A 288 0.19 -20.28 3.17
CA THR A 288 -0.68 -19.32 2.50
C THR A 288 -1.68 -20.05 1.60
N LYS A 289 -2.84 -20.37 2.16
CA LYS A 289 -3.94 -21.07 1.47
C LYS A 289 -5.28 -20.69 2.07
N PRO A 290 -6.39 -20.83 1.31
CA PRO A 290 -7.71 -20.48 1.81
C PRO A 290 -8.07 -21.28 3.07
N GLY A 291 -8.68 -20.58 4.04
CA GLY A 291 -9.11 -21.15 5.32
C GLY A 291 -8.06 -21.10 6.43
N ASN A 292 -6.77 -20.96 6.11
CA ASN A 292 -5.75 -20.64 7.11
C ASN A 292 -5.88 -19.18 7.55
N THR A 293 -5.27 -18.85 8.67
CA THR A 293 -5.22 -17.49 9.21
C THR A 293 -3.85 -16.84 8.98
N ALA A 294 -3.78 -15.53 9.13
CA ALA A 294 -2.52 -14.79 9.14
C ALA A 294 -1.56 -15.32 10.25
N ASP A 295 -2.12 -15.74 11.39
CA ASP A 295 -1.38 -16.39 12.48
C ASP A 295 -0.76 -17.72 12.03
N ASP A 296 -1.46 -18.56 11.27
CA ASP A 296 -0.91 -19.84 10.78
C ASP A 296 0.32 -19.62 9.89
N VAL A 297 0.26 -18.63 9.00
CA VAL A 297 1.40 -18.21 8.17
C VAL A 297 2.54 -17.69 9.04
N ALA A 298 2.23 -16.84 10.01
CA ALA A 298 3.20 -16.30 10.94
C ALA A 298 3.88 -17.38 11.78
N GLN A 299 3.11 -18.31 12.37
CA GLN A 299 3.65 -19.38 13.19
C GLN A 299 4.62 -20.28 12.40
N ALA A 300 4.29 -20.62 11.15
CA ALA A 300 5.17 -21.40 10.30
C ALA A 300 6.51 -20.69 10.03
N PHE A 301 6.46 -19.40 9.74
CA PHE A 301 7.64 -18.54 9.55
C PHE A 301 8.53 -18.53 10.82
N TRP A 302 7.94 -18.17 11.98
CA TRP A 302 8.70 -18.08 13.23
C TRP A 302 9.23 -19.41 13.72
N LYS A 303 8.53 -20.53 13.47
CA LYS A 303 9.03 -21.89 13.81
C LYS A 303 10.39 -22.19 13.17
N VAL A 304 10.61 -21.72 11.95
CA VAL A 304 11.92 -21.87 11.27
C VAL A 304 12.97 -20.97 11.92
N LEU A 305 12.64 -19.73 12.24
CA LEU A 305 13.57 -18.83 12.92
C LEU A 305 13.97 -19.35 14.31
N ASP A 306 13.00 -19.87 15.07
CA ASP A 306 13.23 -20.45 16.40
C ASP A 306 14.18 -21.66 16.31
N LYS A 307 14.07 -22.51 15.27
CA LYS A 307 15.01 -23.62 14.98
C LYS A 307 16.46 -23.14 14.86
N TYR A 308 16.68 -21.93 14.33
CA TYR A 308 17.99 -21.36 14.13
C TYR A 308 18.41 -20.35 15.22
N GLY A 309 17.58 -20.13 16.23
CA GLY A 309 17.85 -19.15 17.28
C GLY A 309 17.88 -17.70 16.75
N ILE A 310 17.17 -17.41 15.67
CA ILE A 310 17.09 -16.07 15.09
C ILE A 310 15.89 -15.32 15.66
N GLU A 311 16.14 -14.20 16.33
CA GLU A 311 15.09 -13.34 16.85
C GLU A 311 14.63 -12.33 15.78
N LYS A 312 13.31 -12.26 15.57
CA LYS A 312 12.67 -11.23 14.74
C LYS A 312 11.44 -10.71 15.47
N LYS A 313 11.44 -9.42 15.80
CA LYS A 313 10.36 -8.76 16.57
C LYS A 313 9.27 -8.16 15.68
N SER A 314 9.64 -7.69 14.48
CA SER A 314 8.69 -7.07 13.55
C SER A 314 7.82 -8.12 12.85
N ARG A 315 6.61 -7.71 12.44
CA ARG A 315 5.74 -8.52 11.57
C ARG A 315 6.48 -9.01 10.33
N THR A 316 5.97 -10.06 9.70
CA THR A 316 6.55 -10.62 8.48
C THR A 316 5.68 -10.42 7.24
N GLY A 317 4.67 -9.56 7.29
CA GLY A 317 3.89 -9.21 6.12
C GLY A 317 2.66 -8.37 6.44
N TYR A 318 2.04 -7.84 5.39
CA TYR A 318 0.84 -7.00 5.45
C TYR A 318 0.14 -6.98 4.09
N SER A 319 -1.18 -6.72 4.09
CA SER A 319 -1.98 -6.64 2.86
C SER A 319 -1.54 -5.49 1.94
N ILE A 320 -1.63 -5.75 0.64
CA ILE A 320 -1.27 -4.80 -0.44
C ILE A 320 -2.38 -4.73 -1.49
N GLY A 321 -2.39 -3.65 -2.26
CA GLY A 321 -3.33 -3.42 -3.35
C GLY A 321 -3.13 -2.04 -3.95
N ILE A 322 -4.15 -1.17 -3.88
CA ILE A 322 -4.03 0.24 -4.25
C ILE A 322 -3.08 0.92 -3.27
N GLY A 323 -2.10 1.66 -3.79
CA GLY A 323 -1.15 2.42 -2.98
C GLY A 323 -1.00 3.86 -3.47
N TYR A 324 -0.96 4.78 -2.50
CA TYR A 324 -0.56 6.18 -2.64
C TYR A 324 0.48 6.52 -1.58
N PRO A 325 1.38 7.48 -1.83
CA PRO A 325 2.28 7.93 -0.79
C PRO A 325 1.54 8.23 0.53
N PRO A 326 2.10 7.86 1.68
CA PRO A 326 3.48 7.42 1.87
C PRO A 326 3.66 5.89 1.91
N ASP A 327 2.62 5.07 1.69
CA ASP A 327 2.66 3.62 1.92
C ASP A 327 1.88 2.84 0.85
N TRP A 328 2.29 1.60 0.58
CA TRP A 328 1.54 0.64 -0.24
C TRP A 328 0.80 -0.42 0.59
N GLY A 329 0.95 -0.42 1.91
CA GLY A 329 0.22 -1.30 2.83
C GLY A 329 -1.23 -0.86 3.01
N GLU A 330 -2.14 -1.82 3.11
CA GLU A 330 -3.58 -1.51 3.29
C GLU A 330 -4.00 -1.34 4.75
N HIS A 331 -3.09 -1.56 5.70
CA HIS A 331 -3.34 -1.42 7.15
C HIS A 331 -4.50 -2.28 7.67
N THR A 332 -4.65 -3.50 7.15
CA THR A 332 -5.66 -4.50 7.55
C THR A 332 -4.99 -5.76 8.07
N LEU A 333 -4.88 -6.79 7.22
CA LEU A 333 -4.19 -8.05 7.51
C LEU A 333 -2.76 -7.80 7.98
N ASN A 334 -2.37 -8.46 9.06
CA ASN A 334 -1.02 -8.40 9.63
C ASN A 334 -0.46 -9.83 9.77
N ILE A 335 0.56 -10.19 8.98
CA ILE A 335 1.21 -11.49 9.13
C ILE A 335 2.09 -11.45 10.37
N TYR A 336 1.44 -11.67 11.50
CA TYR A 336 2.04 -11.65 12.83
C TYR A 336 1.32 -12.62 13.76
N LYS A 337 2.02 -13.10 14.80
CA LYS A 337 1.46 -14.03 15.80
C LYS A 337 0.22 -13.43 16.45
N GLY A 338 -0.89 -14.15 16.39
CA GLY A 338 -2.17 -13.77 17.00
C GLY A 338 -3.19 -13.12 16.06
N ASP A 339 -2.83 -12.75 14.83
CA ASP A 339 -3.81 -12.24 13.86
C ASP A 339 -4.67 -13.38 13.30
N LYS A 340 -5.96 -13.37 13.62
CA LYS A 340 -6.94 -14.41 13.25
C LYS A 340 -7.67 -14.12 11.94
N THR A 341 -7.23 -13.13 11.16
CA THR A 341 -7.79 -12.85 9.84
C THR A 341 -7.68 -14.09 8.96
N VAL A 342 -8.81 -14.57 8.49
CA VAL A 342 -8.88 -15.74 7.61
C VAL A 342 -8.44 -15.36 6.21
N LEU A 343 -7.60 -16.19 5.61
CA LEU A 343 -7.15 -16.01 4.23
C LEU A 343 -8.23 -16.56 3.28
N GLU A 344 -8.79 -15.65 2.50
CA GLU A 344 -9.76 -15.96 1.45
C GLU A 344 -9.09 -15.84 0.08
N LYS A 345 -9.67 -16.46 -0.95
CA LYS A 345 -9.27 -16.25 -2.34
C LYS A 345 -9.16 -14.77 -2.65
N ASN A 346 -8.10 -14.38 -3.36
CA ASN A 346 -7.80 -13.00 -3.75
C ASN A 346 -7.42 -12.05 -2.59
N VAL A 347 -7.21 -12.53 -1.38
CA VAL A 347 -6.41 -11.79 -0.40
C VAL A 347 -4.98 -11.72 -0.93
N CYS A 348 -4.41 -10.51 -0.94
CA CYS A 348 -3.05 -10.25 -1.40
C CYS A 348 -2.25 -9.55 -0.32
N PHE A 349 -1.00 -9.99 -0.13
CA PHE A 349 -0.12 -9.40 0.87
C PHE A 349 1.35 -9.47 0.46
N HIS A 350 2.14 -8.57 1.00
CA HIS A 350 3.59 -8.57 0.90
C HIS A 350 4.16 -9.31 2.09
N MET A 351 4.84 -10.43 1.86
CA MET A 351 5.51 -11.20 2.92
C MET A 351 7.00 -10.90 2.90
N ILE A 352 7.53 -10.49 4.05
CA ILE A 352 8.88 -9.93 4.20
C ILE A 352 9.69 -10.76 5.18
N ALA A 353 10.78 -11.32 4.70
CA ALA A 353 11.79 -11.97 5.50
C ALA A 353 13.05 -11.10 5.52
N VAL A 354 13.13 -10.19 6.48
CA VAL A 354 14.29 -9.35 6.76
C VAL A 354 14.95 -9.80 8.05
N MET A 355 16.25 -10.07 7.99
CA MET A 355 17.09 -10.42 9.15
C MET A 355 18.17 -9.36 9.30
N GLN A 356 18.19 -8.69 10.45
CA GLN A 356 19.08 -7.58 10.76
C GLN A 356 19.94 -7.94 11.99
N PHE A 357 21.23 -7.69 11.87
CA PHE A 357 22.22 -7.93 12.90
C PHE A 357 23.00 -6.63 13.15
N GLY A 358 23.86 -6.57 14.11
CA GLY A 358 24.54 -5.36 14.57
C GLY A 358 24.87 -4.31 13.49
N ASP A 359 25.58 -4.67 12.42
CA ASP A 359 25.99 -3.77 11.35
C ASP A 359 25.73 -4.30 9.92
N TRP A 360 24.88 -5.33 9.77
CA TRP A 360 24.50 -5.88 8.48
C TRP A 360 23.12 -6.55 8.53
N GLY A 361 22.56 -6.79 7.36
CA GLY A 361 21.30 -7.52 7.21
C GLY A 361 21.14 -8.13 5.83
N VAL A 362 20.15 -9.02 5.70
CA VAL A 362 19.69 -9.61 4.42
C VAL A 362 18.17 -9.62 4.39
N GLU A 363 17.63 -9.54 3.19
CA GLU A 363 16.19 -9.53 2.97
C GLU A 363 15.81 -10.23 1.67
N ALA A 364 14.72 -10.99 1.74
CA ALA A 364 13.94 -11.42 0.58
C ALA A 364 12.45 -11.25 0.91
N SER A 365 11.68 -10.81 -0.06
CA SER A 365 10.23 -10.66 0.11
C SER A 365 9.46 -11.03 -1.15
N GLU A 366 8.17 -11.35 -0.98
CA GLU A 366 7.27 -11.73 -2.07
C GLU A 366 5.90 -11.07 -1.92
N ALA A 367 5.37 -10.57 -3.02
CA ALA A 367 3.96 -10.27 -3.16
C ALA A 367 3.21 -11.55 -3.50
N ILE A 368 2.20 -11.89 -2.69
CA ILE A 368 1.51 -13.20 -2.72
C ILE A 368 0.01 -12.97 -2.84
N ARG A 369 -0.65 -13.80 -3.65
CA ARG A 369 -2.10 -13.94 -3.74
C ARG A 369 -2.54 -15.28 -3.18
N VAL A 370 -3.60 -15.32 -2.41
CA VAL A 370 -4.32 -16.55 -2.06
C VAL A 370 -5.19 -16.98 -3.24
N THR A 371 -5.06 -18.24 -3.67
CA THR A 371 -5.85 -18.83 -4.77
C THR A 371 -6.99 -19.70 -4.23
N ASP A 372 -7.71 -20.43 -5.07
CA ASP A 372 -8.77 -21.36 -4.64
C ASP A 372 -8.24 -22.54 -3.82
N THR A 373 -6.97 -22.93 -4.02
CA THR A 373 -6.41 -24.15 -3.41
C THR A 373 -5.07 -23.98 -2.72
N GLY A 374 -4.48 -22.77 -2.80
CA GLY A 374 -3.15 -22.47 -2.27
C GLY A 374 -2.79 -21.01 -2.48
N ASN A 375 -1.63 -20.75 -3.04
CA ASN A 375 -1.14 -19.40 -3.32
C ASN A 375 -0.50 -19.27 -4.71
N GLU A 376 -0.31 -18.03 -5.13
CA GLU A 376 0.41 -17.62 -6.33
C GLU A 376 1.37 -16.50 -5.95
N LEU A 377 2.64 -16.63 -6.25
CA LEU A 377 3.59 -15.52 -6.17
C LEU A 377 3.38 -14.63 -7.39
N PHE A 378 3.30 -13.32 -7.18
CA PHE A 378 3.17 -12.38 -8.30
C PHE A 378 4.45 -12.26 -9.12
N CYS A 379 5.61 -12.38 -8.47
CA CYS A 379 6.92 -12.27 -9.11
C CYS A 379 7.62 -13.64 -9.19
N ASP A 380 8.22 -13.92 -10.33
CA ASP A 380 9.13 -15.04 -10.52
C ASP A 380 10.58 -14.49 -10.62
N PHE A 381 11.25 -14.39 -9.48
CA PHE A 381 12.61 -13.88 -9.37
C PHE A 381 13.36 -14.58 -8.23
N SER A 382 14.63 -15.01 -8.49
CA SER A 382 15.42 -15.72 -7.47
C SER A 382 15.45 -14.97 -6.14
N LYS A 383 15.30 -15.72 -5.05
CA LYS A 383 15.37 -15.22 -3.66
C LYS A 383 16.77 -15.32 -3.06
N GLU A 384 17.67 -16.07 -3.72
CA GLU A 384 19.02 -16.30 -3.26
C GLU A 384 19.80 -14.98 -3.13
N LEU A 385 20.83 -14.99 -2.27
CA LEU A 385 21.76 -13.87 -2.19
C LEU A 385 22.47 -13.72 -3.55
N HIS A 386 22.22 -12.59 -4.22
CA HIS A 386 22.84 -12.31 -5.51
C HIS A 386 24.28 -11.83 -5.31
N ILE A 387 25.26 -12.64 -5.75
CA ILE A 387 26.69 -12.34 -5.59
C ILE A 387 27.24 -11.83 -6.90
N LYS A 388 27.82 -10.61 -6.88
CA LYS A 388 28.51 -9.98 -8.01
C LYS A 388 29.98 -9.84 -7.68
N SER A 389 30.83 -10.63 -8.37
CA SER A 389 32.29 -10.59 -8.27
C SER A 389 32.92 -9.50 -9.13
#